data_01711f0a3f104c2a65e5734dd69d00e3
#
_entry.id   01711f0a3f104c2a65e5734dd69d00e3
#
_cell.length_a   1.000
_cell.length_b   1.000
_cell.length_c   1.000
_cell.angle_alpha   90.00
_cell.angle_beta   90.00
_cell.angle_gamma   90.00
#
_symmetry.space_group_name_H-M   'P 1'
#
loop_
_entity.id
_entity.type
_entity.pdbx_description
1 polymer ?
#
loop_
_entity_poly.entity_id
_entity_poly.type
_entity_poly.pdbx_seq_one_letter_code
_entity_poly.pdbx_strand_id
1 'polypeptide(L)'
;MTFDISLSKEQLALFEFLENEHDHIFVTGRAGTGKSTLLNHFVTNTKKNVAVVAPTGVAAYNVGGQTIHSFFGIPPNGVLGIQPLHKHLYGRTRDALRSLDIVVIDEISMVSADLMDGMDTMLRTA
;
A
#
# COMPACT_ATOMS: atom_id res chain seq x y z
N MET A 1 -25.16 -3.54 11.02
CA MET A 1 -25.87 -3.46 9.74
C MET A 1 -24.89 -3.71 8.62
N THR A 2 -25.07 -4.80 7.93
CA THR A 2 -24.20 -5.17 6.81
C THR A 2 -24.73 -4.44 5.58
N PHE A 3 -23.95 -3.49 5.05
CA PHE A 3 -24.26 -2.92 3.75
C PHE A 3 -23.72 -3.86 2.69
N ASP A 4 -24.61 -4.42 1.91
CA ASP A 4 -24.25 -5.16 0.71
C ASP A 4 -23.81 -4.14 -0.33
N ILE A 5 -22.51 -3.89 -0.40
CA ILE A 5 -21.96 -3.04 -1.44
C ILE A 5 -21.82 -3.92 -2.68
N SER A 6 -22.72 -3.75 -3.63
CA SER A 6 -22.59 -4.45 -4.90
C SER A 6 -21.44 -3.82 -5.70
N LEU A 7 -20.41 -4.58 -5.93
CA LEU A 7 -19.33 -4.17 -6.79
C LEU A 7 -19.77 -4.24 -8.25
N SER A 8 -19.32 -3.29 -9.07
CA SER A 8 -19.49 -3.36 -10.51
C SER A 8 -18.72 -4.57 -11.08
N LYS A 9 -19.02 -4.94 -12.33
CA LYS A 9 -18.31 -6.04 -13.00
C LYS A 9 -16.81 -5.76 -13.10
N GLU A 10 -16.42 -4.52 -13.36
CA GLU A 10 -15.02 -4.12 -13.42
C GLU A 10 -14.35 -4.23 -12.06
N GLN A 11 -15.01 -3.81 -11.01
CA GLN A 11 -14.50 -3.91 -9.64
C GLN A 11 -14.34 -5.38 -9.21
N LEU A 12 -15.28 -6.24 -9.54
CA LEU A 12 -15.18 -7.67 -9.27
C LEU A 12 -14.02 -8.31 -10.03
N ALA A 13 -13.87 -7.98 -11.31
CA ALA A 13 -12.77 -8.48 -12.12
C ALA A 13 -11.41 -8.06 -11.55
N LEU A 14 -11.30 -6.81 -11.11
CA LEU A 14 -10.09 -6.31 -10.49
C LEU A 14 -9.82 -7.01 -9.16
N PHE A 15 -10.84 -7.23 -8.34
CA PHE A 15 -10.71 -7.97 -7.09
C PHE A 15 -10.15 -9.38 -7.33
N GLU A 16 -10.71 -10.11 -8.27
CA GLU A 16 -10.25 -11.46 -8.61
C GLU A 16 -8.82 -11.45 -9.13
N PHE A 17 -8.46 -10.45 -9.95
CA PHE A 17 -7.11 -10.30 -10.45
C PHE A 17 -6.12 -10.06 -9.31
N LEU A 18 -6.43 -9.13 -8.40
CA LEU A 18 -5.59 -8.84 -7.24
C LEU A 18 -5.41 -10.05 -6.32
N GLU A 19 -6.46 -10.86 -6.18
CA GLU A 19 -6.42 -12.03 -5.31
C GLU A 19 -5.60 -13.17 -5.90
N ASN A 20 -5.62 -13.34 -7.22
CA ASN A 20 -5.06 -14.51 -7.88
C ASN A 20 -3.74 -14.25 -8.61
N GLU A 21 -3.43 -13.01 -8.95
CA GLU A 21 -2.23 -12.67 -9.70
C GLU A 21 -1.16 -12.07 -8.80
N HIS A 22 0.08 -12.07 -9.30
CA HIS A 22 1.25 -11.57 -8.56
C HIS A 22 1.88 -10.32 -9.19
N ASP A 23 1.25 -9.76 -10.21
CA ASP A 23 1.78 -8.61 -10.93
C ASP A 23 1.50 -7.30 -10.18
N HIS A 24 2.34 -6.30 -10.44
CA HIS A 24 2.07 -4.94 -9.99
C HIS A 24 0.93 -4.34 -10.81
N ILE A 25 0.03 -3.64 -10.11
CA ILE A 25 -1.17 -3.09 -10.74
C ILE A 25 -1.29 -1.62 -10.41
N PHE A 26 -1.59 -0.81 -11.42
CA PHE A 26 -1.92 0.59 -11.23
C PHE A 26 -3.42 0.78 -11.47
N VAL A 27 -4.14 1.14 -10.41
CA VAL A 27 -5.59 1.36 -10.46
C VAL A 27 -5.86 2.84 -10.67
N THR A 28 -6.50 3.18 -11.77
CA THR A 28 -6.88 4.56 -12.08
C THR A 28 -8.39 4.70 -12.15
N GLY A 29 -8.85 5.92 -11.98
CA GLY A 29 -10.27 6.25 -12.12
C GLY A 29 -10.52 7.67 -11.64
N ARG A 30 -11.62 8.25 -12.08
CA ARG A 30 -12.03 9.57 -11.62
C ARG A 30 -12.47 9.52 -10.16
N ALA A 31 -12.42 10.65 -9.48
CA ALA A 31 -12.99 10.79 -8.14
C ALA A 31 -14.46 10.35 -8.17
N GLY A 32 -14.86 9.57 -7.15
CA GLY A 32 -16.22 9.05 -7.07
C GLY A 32 -16.52 7.80 -7.89
N THR A 33 -15.50 7.17 -8.48
CA THR A 33 -15.69 5.95 -9.30
C THR A 33 -15.69 4.65 -8.48
N GLY A 34 -15.63 4.74 -7.17
CA GLY A 34 -15.67 3.56 -6.30
C GLY A 34 -14.33 2.92 -6.01
N LYS A 35 -13.21 3.61 -6.26
CA LYS A 35 -11.88 3.09 -5.91
C LYS A 35 -11.74 2.81 -4.43
N SER A 36 -12.21 3.72 -3.58
CA SER A 36 -12.17 3.54 -2.12
C SER A 36 -13.04 2.37 -1.67
N THR A 37 -14.21 2.21 -2.28
CA THR A 37 -15.10 1.08 -2.01
C THR A 37 -14.43 -0.24 -2.37
N LEU A 38 -13.81 -0.30 -3.54
CA LEU A 38 -13.07 -1.49 -3.99
C LEU A 38 -11.92 -1.81 -3.05
N LEU A 39 -11.15 -0.79 -2.65
CA LEU A 39 -10.02 -0.97 -1.75
C LEU A 39 -10.46 -1.53 -0.41
N ASN A 40 -11.50 -0.95 0.20
CA ASN A 40 -12.05 -1.44 1.46
C ASN A 40 -12.56 -2.88 1.34
N HIS A 41 -13.26 -3.18 0.25
CA HIS A 41 -13.75 -4.54 -0.01
C HIS A 41 -12.60 -5.53 -0.13
N PHE A 42 -11.57 -5.17 -0.89
CA PHE A 42 -10.39 -6.02 -1.07
C PHE A 42 -9.67 -6.30 0.25
N VAL A 43 -9.38 -5.26 1.01
CA VAL A 43 -8.65 -5.40 2.29
C VAL A 43 -9.44 -6.24 3.28
N THR A 44 -10.77 -6.10 3.28
CA THR A 44 -11.65 -6.84 4.20
C THR A 44 -11.78 -8.31 3.84
N ASN A 45 -11.77 -8.64 2.55
CA ASN A 45 -12.10 -9.99 2.07
C ASN A 45 -10.91 -10.79 1.53
N THR A 46 -9.75 -10.16 1.33
CA THR A 46 -8.59 -10.87 0.81
C THR A 46 -8.04 -11.90 1.81
N LYS A 47 -7.50 -12.99 1.28
CA LYS A 47 -6.76 -13.98 2.06
C LYS A 47 -5.27 -13.64 2.13
N LYS A 48 -4.84 -12.64 1.36
CA LYS A 48 -3.44 -12.19 1.33
C LYS A 48 -3.14 -11.27 2.50
N ASN A 49 -1.88 -11.21 2.88
CA ASN A 49 -1.40 -10.28 3.89
C ASN A 49 -1.09 -8.94 3.23
N VAL A 50 -1.89 -7.92 3.54
CA VAL A 50 -1.89 -6.64 2.86
C VAL A 50 -1.52 -5.53 3.82
N ALA A 51 -0.61 -4.65 3.41
CA ALA A 51 -0.39 -3.37 4.06
C ALA A 51 -0.97 -2.25 3.18
N VAL A 52 -1.71 -1.36 3.79
CA VAL A 52 -2.24 -0.16 3.13
C VAL A 52 -1.47 1.04 3.64
N VAL A 53 -0.82 1.75 2.73
CA VAL A 53 0.02 2.90 3.06
C VAL A 53 -0.35 4.10 2.20
N ALA A 54 -0.01 5.29 2.69
CA ALA A 54 -0.26 6.53 1.98
C ALA A 54 0.86 7.53 2.30
N PRO A 55 1.10 8.54 1.41
CA PRO A 55 2.20 9.49 1.60
C PRO A 55 1.97 10.51 2.72
N THR A 56 0.72 10.73 3.14
CA THR A 56 0.39 11.72 4.18
C THR A 56 -0.47 11.11 5.28
N GLY A 57 -0.46 11.75 6.45
CA GLY A 57 -1.29 11.32 7.57
C GLY A 57 -2.78 11.36 7.27
N VAL A 58 -3.24 12.40 6.54
CA VAL A 58 -4.65 12.53 6.16
C VAL A 58 -5.07 11.41 5.22
N ALA A 59 -4.29 11.15 4.18
CA ALA A 59 -4.58 10.07 3.24
C ALA A 59 -4.56 8.71 3.94
N ALA A 60 -3.59 8.47 4.80
CA ALA A 60 -3.50 7.24 5.57
C ALA A 60 -4.73 7.03 6.46
N TYR A 61 -5.16 8.07 7.15
CA TYR A 61 -6.35 8.02 7.98
C TYR A 61 -7.60 7.66 7.16
N ASN A 62 -7.76 8.28 5.98
CA ASN A 62 -8.93 8.07 5.13
C ASN A 62 -9.06 6.63 4.63
N VAL A 63 -7.96 5.92 4.44
CA VAL A 63 -7.97 4.53 3.97
C VAL A 63 -7.79 3.51 5.08
N GLY A 64 -7.70 3.96 6.32
CA GLY A 64 -7.48 3.08 7.47
C GLY A 64 -6.11 2.42 7.49
N GLY A 65 -5.11 3.06 6.87
CA GLY A 65 -3.74 2.56 6.80
C GLY A 65 -2.76 3.40 7.59
N GLN A 66 -1.49 3.27 7.26
CA GLN A 66 -0.39 4.02 7.86
C GLN A 66 0.31 4.87 6.82
N THR A 67 1.05 5.88 7.27
CA THR A 67 1.94 6.59 6.35
C THR A 67 3.08 5.67 5.90
N ILE A 68 3.59 5.93 4.70
CA ILE A 68 4.74 5.19 4.17
C ILE A 68 5.92 5.30 5.13
N HIS A 69 6.20 6.51 5.63
CA HIS A 69 7.31 6.75 6.54
C HIS A 69 7.18 5.93 7.83
N SER A 70 5.98 5.91 8.42
CA SER A 70 5.73 5.16 9.64
C SER A 70 5.83 3.65 9.43
N PHE A 71 5.21 3.14 8.37
CA PHE A 71 5.17 1.70 8.11
C PHE A 71 6.56 1.14 7.79
N PHE A 72 7.30 1.82 6.94
CA PHE A 72 8.65 1.38 6.54
C PHE A 72 9.75 1.82 7.50
N GLY A 73 9.44 2.69 8.45
CA GLY A 73 10.46 3.25 9.34
C GLY A 73 11.43 4.18 8.61
N ILE A 74 10.99 4.83 7.55
CA ILE A 74 11.81 5.78 6.79
C ILE A 74 11.72 7.16 7.47
N PRO A 75 12.85 7.83 7.73
CA PRO A 75 12.82 9.17 8.29
C PRO A 75 12.11 10.16 7.36
N PRO A 76 11.25 11.04 7.88
CA PRO A 76 10.48 11.97 7.03
C PRO A 76 11.33 13.00 6.30
N ASN A 77 12.55 13.26 6.75
CA ASN A 77 13.43 14.30 6.19
C ASN A 77 14.51 13.76 5.25
N GLY A 78 14.48 12.52 4.85
CA GLY A 78 15.48 12.05 3.90
C GLY A 78 15.52 10.58 3.61
N VAL A 79 14.94 10.23 2.49
CA VAL A 79 15.21 8.96 1.82
C VAL A 79 16.61 9.00 1.21
N LEU A 80 17.11 10.19 0.91
CA LEU A 80 18.43 10.44 0.31
C LEU A 80 19.52 10.61 1.37
N GLY A 81 19.41 9.92 2.48
CA GLY A 81 20.49 9.92 3.46
C GLY A 81 21.75 9.27 2.89
N ILE A 82 22.88 9.76 3.37
CA ILE A 82 24.21 9.18 3.09
C ILE A 82 24.28 7.72 3.55
N GLN A 83 23.32 7.28 4.38
CA GLN A 83 23.27 5.91 4.89
C GLN A 83 22.33 5.03 4.07
N PRO A 84 22.74 3.80 3.73
CA PRO A 84 21.86 2.86 3.04
C PRO A 84 20.59 2.58 3.85
N LEU A 85 19.45 2.59 3.18
CA LEU A 85 18.14 2.36 3.83
C LEU A 85 18.05 1.00 4.53
N HIS A 86 18.78 0.00 4.08
CA HIS A 86 18.77 -1.31 4.72
C HIS A 86 19.24 -1.29 6.18
N LYS A 87 19.98 -0.24 6.58
CA LYS A 87 20.37 -0.06 7.99
C LYS A 87 19.19 0.33 8.87
N HIS A 88 18.08 0.75 8.28
CA HIS A 88 16.85 1.05 9.00
C HIS A 88 15.91 -0.14 9.11
N LEU A 89 16.29 -1.27 8.54
CA LEU A 89 15.53 -2.51 8.60
C LEU A 89 15.87 -3.31 9.86
N TYR A 90 15.13 -3.05 10.92
CA TYR A 90 15.32 -3.75 12.19
C TYR A 90 14.10 -4.59 12.55
N GLY A 91 14.36 -5.76 13.10
CA GLY A 91 13.41 -6.58 13.85
C GLY A 91 11.99 -6.60 13.29
N ARG A 92 11.08 -5.91 13.95
CA ARG A 92 9.66 -5.91 13.63
C ARG A 92 9.33 -5.39 12.23
N THR A 93 10.04 -4.34 11.78
CA THR A 93 9.82 -3.78 10.43
C THR A 93 10.21 -4.81 9.38
N ARG A 94 11.34 -5.43 9.53
CA ARG A 94 11.80 -6.47 8.60
C ARG A 94 10.84 -7.63 8.56
N ASP A 95 10.41 -8.12 9.71
CA ASP A 95 9.48 -9.25 9.80
C ASP A 95 8.14 -8.89 9.16
N ALA A 96 7.64 -7.69 9.41
CA ALA A 96 6.41 -7.20 8.79
C ALA A 96 6.52 -7.17 7.27
N LEU A 97 7.62 -6.63 6.73
CA LEU A 97 7.82 -6.55 5.28
C LEU A 97 7.94 -7.95 4.65
N ARG A 98 8.62 -8.87 5.31
CA ARG A 98 8.77 -10.23 4.80
C ARG A 98 7.46 -11.01 4.75
N SER A 99 6.53 -10.70 5.64
CA SER A 99 5.24 -11.38 5.71
C SER A 99 4.22 -10.86 4.71
N LEU A 100 4.50 -9.75 4.02
CA LEU A 100 3.54 -9.12 3.12
C LEU A 100 3.43 -9.86 1.79
N ASP A 101 2.20 -9.99 1.32
CA ASP A 101 1.91 -10.41 -0.04
C ASP A 101 1.70 -9.20 -0.95
N ILE A 102 1.06 -8.15 -0.44
CA ILE A 102 0.72 -6.96 -1.20
C ILE A 102 0.95 -5.70 -0.37
N VAL A 103 1.50 -4.67 -1.01
CA VAL A 103 1.49 -3.30 -0.50
C VAL A 103 0.56 -2.49 -1.38
N VAL A 104 -0.45 -1.91 -0.78
CA VAL A 104 -1.37 -0.99 -1.45
C VAL A 104 -0.94 0.44 -1.11
N ILE A 105 -0.67 1.22 -2.14
CA ILE A 105 -0.29 2.63 -1.99
C ILE A 105 -1.43 3.50 -2.50
N ASP A 106 -2.08 4.22 -1.59
CA ASP A 106 -3.09 5.21 -1.95
C ASP A 106 -2.43 6.56 -2.21
N GLU A 107 -3.04 7.38 -3.05
CA GLU A 107 -2.51 8.69 -3.43
C GLU A 107 -1.09 8.62 -4.01
N ILE A 108 -0.88 7.71 -4.95
CA ILE A 108 0.45 7.46 -5.55
C ILE A 108 1.04 8.71 -6.22
N SER A 109 0.20 9.63 -6.69
CA SER A 109 0.65 10.87 -7.32
C SER A 109 1.46 11.77 -6.37
N MET A 110 1.31 11.59 -5.06
CA MET A 110 2.03 12.35 -4.05
C MET A 110 3.31 11.65 -3.57
N VAL A 111 3.61 10.48 -4.10
CA VAL A 111 4.81 9.73 -3.76
C VAL A 111 5.94 10.14 -4.69
N SER A 112 7.04 10.65 -4.12
CA SER A 112 8.21 11.00 -4.92
C SER A 112 8.93 9.76 -5.44
N ALA A 113 9.73 9.94 -6.49
CA ALA A 113 10.57 8.86 -7.01
C ALA A 113 11.54 8.33 -5.94
N ASP A 114 12.11 9.24 -5.14
CA ASP A 114 13.02 8.87 -4.07
C ASP A 114 12.34 8.02 -3.00
N LEU A 115 11.12 8.39 -2.62
CA LEU A 115 10.37 7.61 -1.64
C LEU A 115 9.99 6.23 -2.20
N MET A 116 9.61 6.15 -3.47
CA MET A 116 9.33 4.88 -4.13
C MET A 116 10.57 4.00 -4.18
N ASP A 117 11.72 4.56 -4.53
CA ASP A 117 13.00 3.84 -4.54
C ASP A 117 13.34 3.33 -3.14
N GLY A 118 13.09 4.14 -2.11
CA GLY A 118 13.29 3.74 -0.72
C GLY A 118 12.45 2.54 -0.33
N MET A 119 11.18 2.57 -0.67
CA MET A 119 10.25 1.46 -0.42
C MET A 119 10.70 0.19 -1.14
N ASP A 120 11.04 0.31 -2.43
CA ASP A 120 11.50 -0.81 -3.24
C ASP A 120 12.78 -1.43 -2.67
N THR A 121 13.74 -0.59 -2.28
CA THR A 121 14.99 -1.05 -1.67
C THR A 121 14.72 -1.84 -0.39
N MET A 122 13.86 -1.33 0.48
CA MET A 122 13.54 -2.00 1.74
C MET A 122 12.81 -3.32 1.53
N LEU A 123 11.87 -3.36 0.60
CA LEU A 123 11.15 -4.59 0.27
C LEU A 123 12.07 -5.67 -0.30
N ARG A 124 13.00 -5.28 -1.17
CA ARG A 124 13.98 -6.22 -1.74
C ARG A 124 15.01 -6.70 -0.72
N THR A 125 15.34 -5.86 0.25
CA THR A 125 16.35 -6.16 1.28
C THR A 125 15.77 -7.03 2.41
N ALA A 126 14.48 -6.93 2.65
CA ALA A 126 13.81 -7.64 3.72
C ALA A 126 13.82 -9.20 3.58
#